data_73b6fb12a2dba8861e9a800f41537286
#
_entry.id   73b6fb12a2dba8861e9a800f41537286
#
_cell.length_a   1.000
_cell.length_b   1.000
_cell.length_c   1.000
_cell.angle_alpha   90.00
_cell.angle_beta   90.00
_cell.angle_gamma   90.00
#
_symmetry.space_group_name_H-M   'P 1'
#
loop_
_entity.id
_entity.type
_entity.pdbx_description
1 polymer ?
#
loop_
_entity_poly.entity_id
_entity_poly.type
_entity_poly.pdbx_seq_one_letter_code
_entity_poly.pdbx_strand_id
1 'polypeptide(L)'
;MNKKNNKQIFNPYLPSYEYIPDGEPHIFGDRLYIYGSHDRFGGSDYCENDYVCWSAPVDDLSDWHFEGEIYNRKQHPYREERMLLFAPDVVKGADGRFYLYYSMAHSSRMSVAVCNTPAGHYEYYGDVKTSDGRIYGIDKGDRSEEHTSELQSL
;
A
#
# COMPACT_ATOMS: atom_id res chain seq x y z
N MET A 1 13.95 -7.91 -37.03
CA MET A 1 14.41 -8.33 -35.70
C MET A 1 14.46 -7.08 -34.82
N ASN A 2 13.44 -6.88 -33.99
CA ASN A 2 13.47 -5.80 -32.98
C ASN A 2 14.48 -6.17 -31.89
N LYS A 3 15.61 -5.48 -31.85
CA LYS A 3 16.50 -5.52 -30.69
C LYS A 3 15.69 -4.96 -29.51
N LYS A 4 15.21 -5.84 -28.62
CA LYS A 4 14.78 -5.41 -27.27
C LYS A 4 15.98 -4.71 -26.66
N ASN A 5 15.89 -3.40 -26.47
CA ASN A 5 16.85 -2.66 -25.64
C ASN A 5 16.63 -3.16 -24.21
N ASN A 6 17.42 -4.13 -23.79
CA ASN A 6 17.48 -4.53 -22.40
C ASN A 6 18.15 -3.38 -21.61
N LYS A 7 17.34 -2.46 -21.13
CA LYS A 7 17.82 -1.46 -20.18
C LYS A 7 18.11 -2.18 -18.85
N GLN A 8 19.26 -1.92 -18.29
CA GLN A 8 19.64 -2.48 -16.99
C GLN A 8 18.85 -1.76 -15.89
N ILE A 9 18.19 -2.53 -15.04
CA ILE A 9 17.57 -2.01 -13.81
C ILE A 9 18.64 -2.00 -12.73
N PHE A 10 18.78 -0.86 -12.05
CA PHE A 10 19.73 -0.69 -10.95
C PHE A 10 19.03 -0.83 -9.60
N ASN A 11 19.80 -1.22 -8.60
CA ASN A 11 19.36 -1.20 -7.21
C ASN A 11 20.17 -0.11 -6.47
N PRO A 12 19.54 0.89 -5.82
CA PRO A 12 18.08 1.07 -5.67
C PRO A 12 17.42 1.46 -7.01
N TYR A 13 16.17 1.00 -7.19
CA TYR A 13 15.36 1.30 -8.39
C TYR A 13 14.60 2.63 -8.26
N LEU A 14 14.32 3.09 -7.05
CA LEU A 14 13.75 4.41 -6.76
C LEU A 14 14.85 5.44 -6.48
N PRO A 15 14.55 6.76 -6.57
CA PRO A 15 15.50 7.80 -6.23
C PRO A 15 16.03 7.68 -4.80
N SER A 16 17.26 8.13 -4.57
CA SER A 16 17.96 7.98 -3.27
C SER A 16 17.33 8.74 -2.10
N TYR A 17 16.37 9.61 -2.35
CA TYR A 17 15.61 10.35 -1.34
C TYR A 17 14.30 9.67 -0.96
N GLU A 18 13.95 8.56 -1.63
CA GLU A 18 12.71 7.82 -1.41
C GLU A 18 12.94 6.59 -0.53
N TYR A 19 12.11 6.42 0.48
CA TYR A 19 12.25 5.36 1.47
C TYR A 19 10.93 4.60 1.64
N ILE A 20 10.78 3.53 0.87
CA ILE A 20 9.65 2.60 0.91
C ILE A 20 10.19 1.21 1.30
N PRO A 21 10.33 0.92 2.62
CA PRO A 21 11.07 -0.25 3.10
C PRO A 21 10.39 -1.58 2.82
N ASP A 22 9.06 -1.62 2.73
CA ASP A 22 8.22 -2.81 2.57
C ASP A 22 7.38 -2.73 1.29
N GLY A 23 8.01 -2.29 0.19
CA GLY A 23 7.32 -2.06 -1.08
C GLY A 23 6.72 -3.34 -1.68
N GLU A 24 5.39 -3.38 -1.83
CA GLU A 24 4.63 -4.44 -2.49
C GLU A 24 4.38 -4.11 -3.97
N PRO A 25 4.91 -4.94 -4.89
CA PRO A 25 4.77 -4.71 -6.32
C PRO A 25 3.51 -5.35 -6.90
N HIS A 26 2.71 -4.58 -7.64
CA HIS A 26 1.53 -5.08 -8.36
C HIS A 26 1.50 -4.61 -9.80
N ILE A 27 1.10 -5.49 -10.72
CA ILE A 27 0.88 -5.14 -12.12
C ILE A 27 -0.61 -4.92 -12.35
N PHE A 28 -0.96 -3.69 -12.74
CA PHE A 28 -2.30 -3.34 -13.20
C PHE A 28 -2.22 -2.74 -14.61
N GLY A 29 -2.81 -3.45 -15.58
CA GLY A 29 -2.69 -3.09 -16.99
C GLY A 29 -1.27 -3.31 -17.49
N ASP A 30 -0.66 -2.25 -18.01
CA ASP A 30 0.68 -2.23 -18.59
C ASP A 30 1.73 -1.61 -17.65
N ARG A 31 1.39 -1.36 -16.38
CA ARG A 31 2.28 -0.74 -15.41
C ARG A 31 2.46 -1.58 -14.15
N LEU A 32 3.67 -1.55 -13.63
CA LEU A 32 4.04 -2.03 -12.30
C LEU A 32 3.90 -0.87 -11.32
N TYR A 33 3.19 -1.08 -10.23
CA TYR A 33 3.01 -0.13 -9.13
C TYR A 33 3.70 -0.66 -7.88
N ILE A 34 4.26 0.24 -7.07
CA ILE A 34 4.85 -0.07 -5.76
C ILE A 34 4.06 0.66 -4.69
N TYR A 35 3.58 -0.11 -3.71
CA TYR A 35 2.92 0.37 -2.51
C TYR A 35 3.73 -0.04 -1.30
N GLY A 36 3.79 0.79 -0.28
CA GLY A 36 4.55 0.47 0.93
C GLY A 36 4.43 1.53 2.00
N SER A 37 4.95 1.23 3.17
CA SER A 37 5.18 2.23 4.20
C SER A 37 6.07 3.34 3.66
N HIS A 38 5.93 4.55 4.20
CA HIS A 38 6.69 5.68 3.71
C HIS A 38 7.47 6.34 4.85
N ASP A 39 8.76 6.10 4.87
CA ASP A 39 9.66 6.63 5.89
C ASP A 39 10.12 8.04 5.52
N ARG A 40 10.48 8.82 6.54
CA ARG A 40 11.06 10.14 6.39
C ARG A 40 12.57 10.11 6.57
N PHE A 41 13.32 10.72 5.66
CA PHE A 41 14.76 10.89 5.83
C PHE A 41 15.09 11.61 7.15
N GLY A 42 15.93 11.00 7.97
CA GLY A 42 16.28 11.52 9.28
C GLY A 42 15.13 11.55 10.29
N GLY A 43 14.05 10.82 10.03
CA GLY A 43 12.95 10.62 10.95
C GLY A 43 13.36 9.91 12.22
N SER A 44 12.61 10.09 13.30
CA SER A 44 12.84 9.43 14.59
C SER A 44 12.11 8.11 14.72
N ASP A 45 11.20 7.82 13.78
CA ASP A 45 10.35 6.64 13.78
C ASP A 45 10.09 6.13 12.35
N TYR A 46 9.46 4.95 12.24
CA TYR A 46 8.99 4.39 10.97
C TYR A 46 7.73 5.10 10.49
N CYS A 47 7.46 5.07 9.19
CA CYS A 47 6.18 5.45 8.57
C CYS A 47 5.70 6.86 8.94
N GLU A 48 6.63 7.79 9.08
CA GLU A 48 6.32 9.17 9.44
C GLU A 48 5.66 9.96 8.30
N ASN A 49 5.71 9.46 7.06
CA ASN A 49 5.06 10.06 5.90
C ASN A 49 3.74 9.37 5.56
N ASP A 50 2.91 10.02 4.75
CA ASP A 50 1.69 9.47 4.19
C ASP A 50 2.00 8.56 3.00
N TYR A 51 1.09 7.63 2.63
CA TYR A 51 1.36 6.70 1.54
C TYR A 51 1.48 7.41 0.20
N VAL A 52 2.52 7.04 -0.52
CA VAL A 52 2.78 7.44 -1.90
C VAL A 52 2.79 6.21 -2.82
N CYS A 53 2.72 6.45 -4.12
CA CYS A 53 2.84 5.40 -5.11
C CYS A 53 3.87 5.78 -6.17
N TRP A 54 4.62 4.78 -6.60
CA TRP A 54 5.51 4.85 -7.75
C TRP A 54 5.08 3.81 -8.77
N SER A 55 5.24 4.11 -10.05
CA SER A 55 4.95 3.15 -11.11
C SER A 55 5.95 3.22 -12.24
N ALA A 56 6.08 2.11 -12.99
CA ALA A 56 6.87 2.03 -14.20
C ALA A 56 6.15 1.18 -15.25
N PRO A 57 6.34 1.44 -16.56
CA PRO A 57 5.88 0.52 -17.60
C PRO A 57 6.49 -0.88 -17.42
N VAL A 58 5.71 -1.95 -17.57
CA VAL A 58 6.21 -3.32 -17.40
C VAL A 58 7.29 -3.72 -18.42
N ASP A 59 7.37 -3.01 -19.54
CA ASP A 59 8.37 -3.19 -20.57
C ASP A 59 9.62 -2.29 -20.41
N ASP A 60 9.58 -1.33 -19.47
CA ASP A 60 10.71 -0.47 -19.13
C ASP A 60 10.75 -0.12 -17.63
N LEU A 61 11.19 -1.05 -16.78
CA LEU A 61 11.33 -0.85 -15.34
C LEU A 61 12.49 0.10 -14.94
N SER A 62 13.08 0.82 -15.88
CA SER A 62 13.99 1.93 -15.60
C SER A 62 13.31 3.30 -15.65
N ASP A 63 12.03 3.34 -16.08
CA ASP A 63 11.24 4.58 -16.24
C ASP A 63 10.22 4.72 -15.11
N TRP A 64 10.73 4.97 -13.89
CA TRP A 64 9.89 5.16 -12.71
C TRP A 64 9.28 6.54 -12.66
N HIS A 65 7.98 6.58 -12.42
CA HIS A 65 7.17 7.77 -12.30
C HIS A 65 6.58 7.89 -10.88
N PHE A 66 6.70 9.08 -10.28
CA PHE A 66 6.07 9.40 -9.01
C PHE A 66 4.60 9.74 -9.23
N GLU A 67 3.70 8.90 -8.75
CA GLU A 67 2.25 9.08 -8.90
C GLU A 67 1.68 10.06 -7.85
N GLY A 68 2.43 10.33 -6.80
CA GLY A 68 2.03 11.24 -5.73
C GLY A 68 1.57 10.54 -4.45
N GLU A 69 1.02 11.34 -3.53
CA GLU A 69 0.37 10.86 -2.31
C GLU A 69 -0.94 10.17 -2.69
N ILE A 70 -1.12 8.93 -2.22
CA ILE A 70 -2.30 8.11 -2.53
C ILE A 70 -3.29 7.98 -1.39
N TYR A 71 -2.84 8.13 -0.15
CA TYR A 71 -3.69 8.13 1.06
C TYR A 71 -3.03 8.90 2.18
N ASN A 72 -3.80 9.79 2.81
CA ASN A 72 -3.34 10.62 3.91
C ASN A 72 -3.88 10.11 5.25
N ARG A 73 -3.04 10.01 6.27
CA ARG A 73 -3.42 9.55 7.63
C ARG A 73 -4.59 10.33 8.25
N LYS A 74 -4.77 11.61 7.85
CA LYS A 74 -5.87 12.44 8.34
C LYS A 74 -7.24 11.99 7.83
N GLN A 75 -7.29 11.18 6.77
CA GLN A 75 -8.51 10.58 6.25
C GLN A 75 -9.02 9.43 7.13
N HIS A 76 -8.13 8.86 7.98
CA HIS A 76 -8.52 7.81 8.91
C HIS A 76 -9.48 8.38 9.97
N PRO A 77 -10.66 7.77 10.18
CA PRO A 77 -11.70 8.36 11.03
C PRO A 77 -11.39 8.30 12.52
N TYR A 78 -10.54 7.36 12.93
CA TYR A 78 -10.16 7.20 14.33
C TYR A 78 -8.86 7.95 14.62
N ARG A 79 -8.79 8.57 15.79
CA ARG A 79 -7.57 9.23 16.26
C ARG A 79 -6.81 8.28 17.15
N GLU A 80 -5.65 7.86 16.67
CA GLU A 80 -4.69 7.08 17.43
C GLU A 80 -3.64 8.00 18.07
N GLU A 81 -2.97 7.53 19.11
CA GLU A 81 -1.90 8.31 19.76
C GLU A 81 -0.78 8.66 18.76
N ARG A 82 -0.46 7.70 17.89
CA ARG A 82 0.50 7.87 16.80
C ARG A 82 -0.15 7.46 15.48
N MET A 83 -0.31 8.45 14.61
CA MET A 83 -0.93 8.26 13.30
C MET A 83 0.11 7.79 12.25
N LEU A 84 0.73 6.63 12.48
CA LEU A 84 1.70 6.04 11.55
C LEU A 84 1.03 4.96 10.70
N LEU A 85 1.19 5.06 9.39
CA LEU A 85 0.59 4.16 8.41
C LEU A 85 1.56 3.02 8.06
N PHE A 86 1.22 1.78 8.41
CA PHE A 86 2.08 0.60 8.25
C PHE A 86 1.70 -0.24 7.04
N ALA A 87 2.72 -0.80 6.39
CA ALA A 87 2.70 -1.88 5.42
C ALA A 87 1.37 -2.03 4.63
N PRO A 88 1.07 -1.14 3.67
CA PRO A 88 -0.14 -1.22 2.87
C PRO A 88 0.01 -2.26 1.77
N ASP A 89 -1.11 -2.82 1.36
CA ASP A 89 -1.20 -3.63 0.15
C ASP A 89 -2.44 -3.24 -0.66
N VAL A 90 -2.39 -3.41 -1.99
CA VAL A 90 -3.47 -3.03 -2.90
C VAL A 90 -3.93 -4.21 -3.73
N VAL A 91 -5.24 -4.45 -3.73
CA VAL A 91 -5.87 -5.47 -4.56
C VAL A 91 -6.93 -4.86 -5.47
N LYS A 92 -7.05 -5.37 -6.69
CA LYS A 92 -8.17 -5.03 -7.58
C LYS A 92 -9.35 -5.94 -7.29
N GLY A 93 -10.48 -5.34 -6.90
CA GLY A 93 -11.73 -6.05 -6.66
C GLY A 93 -12.42 -6.51 -7.94
N ALA A 94 -13.36 -7.44 -7.79
CA ALA A 94 -14.19 -7.93 -8.91
C ALA A 94 -15.09 -6.84 -9.54
N ASP A 95 -15.37 -5.78 -8.80
CA ASP A 95 -16.10 -4.59 -9.25
C ASP A 95 -15.21 -3.60 -10.04
N GLY A 96 -13.93 -3.94 -10.23
CA GLY A 96 -12.96 -3.14 -10.95
C GLY A 96 -12.30 -2.02 -10.16
N ARG A 97 -12.72 -1.78 -8.91
CA ARG A 97 -12.09 -0.82 -8.01
C ARG A 97 -10.84 -1.39 -7.36
N PHE A 98 -10.02 -0.50 -6.81
CA PHE A 98 -8.79 -0.83 -6.09
C PHE A 98 -9.00 -0.61 -4.61
N TYR A 99 -8.58 -1.57 -3.79
CA TYR A 99 -8.73 -1.59 -2.35
C TYR A 99 -7.36 -1.61 -1.70
N LEU A 100 -7.06 -0.56 -0.95
CA LEU A 100 -5.82 -0.41 -0.21
C LEU A 100 -6.08 -0.84 1.24
N TYR A 101 -5.50 -1.97 1.63
CA TYR A 101 -5.53 -2.50 2.99
C TYR A 101 -4.34 -1.93 3.76
N TYR A 102 -4.58 -1.51 4.99
CA TYR A 102 -3.54 -0.93 5.82
C TYR A 102 -3.84 -1.08 7.32
N SER A 103 -2.81 -1.00 8.13
CA SER A 103 -2.92 -0.88 9.58
C SER A 103 -2.26 0.41 10.06
N MET A 104 -2.60 0.83 11.29
CA MET A 104 -1.96 1.96 11.93
C MET A 104 -1.20 1.50 13.16
N ALA A 105 -0.12 2.20 13.49
CA ALA A 105 0.64 1.95 14.71
C ALA A 105 -0.29 1.95 15.92
N HIS A 106 -0.08 0.98 16.82
CA HIS A 106 -0.85 0.80 18.05
C HIS A 106 -2.35 0.52 17.86
N SER A 107 -2.81 0.39 16.61
CA SER A 107 -4.16 -0.07 16.29
C SER A 107 -4.16 -1.58 16.05
N SER A 108 -5.14 -2.28 16.63
CA SER A 108 -5.39 -3.69 16.30
C SER A 108 -6.27 -3.84 15.06
N ARG A 109 -6.73 -2.74 14.47
CA ARG A 109 -7.63 -2.74 13.30
C ARG A 109 -6.85 -2.88 12.02
N MET A 110 -7.39 -3.65 11.09
CA MET A 110 -7.04 -3.57 9.70
C MET A 110 -8.12 -2.77 8.98
N SER A 111 -7.72 -1.70 8.32
CA SER A 111 -8.64 -0.79 7.62
C SER A 111 -8.46 -0.90 6.11
N VAL A 112 -9.46 -0.43 5.38
CA VAL A 112 -9.44 -0.43 3.93
C VAL A 112 -9.84 0.94 3.39
N ALA A 113 -9.14 1.40 2.37
CA ALA A 113 -9.51 2.55 1.56
C ALA A 113 -9.74 2.09 0.11
N VAL A 114 -10.52 2.84 -0.66
CA VAL A 114 -10.94 2.46 -2.02
C VAL A 114 -10.71 3.57 -3.02
N CYS A 115 -10.35 3.20 -4.26
CA CYS A 115 -10.23 4.12 -5.38
C CYS A 115 -10.64 3.44 -6.69
N ASN A 116 -10.95 4.26 -7.71
CA ASN A 116 -11.23 3.78 -9.07
C ASN A 116 -9.97 3.59 -9.93
N THR A 117 -8.81 4.07 -9.46
CA THR A 117 -7.51 3.97 -10.14
C THR A 117 -6.46 3.37 -9.21
N PRO A 118 -5.44 2.67 -9.74
CA PRO A 118 -4.40 2.10 -8.89
C PRO A 118 -3.55 3.14 -8.17
N ALA A 119 -3.37 4.33 -8.76
CA ALA A 119 -2.52 5.40 -8.23
C ALA A 119 -3.25 6.38 -7.28
N GLY A 120 -4.46 6.06 -6.81
CA GLY A 120 -5.18 6.89 -5.83
C GLY A 120 -5.95 8.06 -6.49
N HIS A 121 -6.47 9.03 -5.74
CA HIS A 121 -6.41 9.10 -4.25
C HIS A 121 -7.44 8.13 -3.65
N TYR A 122 -7.01 7.34 -2.71
CA TYR A 122 -7.89 6.43 -1.99
C TYR A 122 -8.71 7.18 -0.93
N GLU A 123 -9.94 6.74 -0.73
CA GLU A 123 -10.82 7.25 0.33
C GLU A 123 -11.10 6.15 1.34
N TYR A 124 -11.15 6.50 2.63
CA TYR A 124 -11.49 5.53 3.67
C TYR A 124 -12.82 4.84 3.37
N TYR A 125 -12.81 3.52 3.35
CA TYR A 125 -13.98 2.71 3.01
C TYR A 125 -14.58 2.02 4.25
N GLY A 126 -13.74 1.55 5.17
CA GLY A 126 -14.18 0.87 6.38
C GLY A 126 -13.08 0.07 7.04
N ASP A 127 -13.46 -0.66 8.09
CA ASP A 127 -12.60 -1.66 8.72
C ASP A 127 -12.90 -3.04 8.13
N VAL A 128 -11.87 -3.87 8.04
CA VAL A 128 -12.01 -5.28 7.63
C VAL A 128 -12.83 -6.02 8.67
N LYS A 129 -13.79 -6.81 8.18
CA LYS A 129 -14.67 -7.61 9.02
C LYS A 129 -14.54 -9.10 8.72
N THR A 130 -14.66 -9.91 9.75
CA THR A 130 -14.83 -11.35 9.63
C THR A 130 -16.21 -11.69 9.06
N SER A 131 -16.41 -12.93 8.61
CA SER A 131 -17.68 -13.39 8.00
C SER A 131 -18.88 -13.28 8.95
N ASP A 132 -18.66 -13.28 10.27
CA ASP A 132 -19.69 -13.06 11.29
C ASP A 132 -19.90 -11.59 11.67
N GLY A 133 -19.23 -10.65 10.96
CA GLY A 133 -19.42 -9.20 11.08
C GLY A 133 -18.58 -8.52 12.16
N ARG A 134 -17.72 -9.24 12.87
CA ARG A 134 -16.78 -8.64 13.85
C ARG A 134 -15.69 -7.86 13.13
N ILE A 135 -15.17 -6.80 13.75
CA ILE A 135 -14.03 -6.06 13.21
C ILE A 135 -12.75 -6.88 13.43
N TYR A 136 -12.03 -7.16 12.34
CA TYR A 136 -10.79 -7.90 12.38
C TYR A 136 -9.72 -7.17 13.21
N GLY A 137 -9.04 -7.90 14.08
CA GLY A 137 -7.96 -7.40 14.91
C GLY A 137 -8.37 -6.77 16.25
N ILE A 138 -9.67 -6.54 16.51
CA ILE A 138 -10.13 -5.96 17.80
C ILE A 138 -10.41 -7.03 18.84
N ASP A 139 -10.96 -8.16 18.44
CA ASP A 139 -11.31 -9.22 19.37
C ASP A 139 -10.06 -10.00 19.81
N LYS A 140 -9.97 -10.26 21.12
CA LYS A 140 -8.87 -11.03 21.73
C LYS A 140 -8.82 -12.43 21.11
N GLY A 141 -7.86 -12.67 20.26
CA GLY A 141 -7.66 -13.93 19.55
C GLY A 141 -7.29 -13.77 18.07
N ASP A 142 -7.67 -12.68 17.45
CA ASP A 142 -7.27 -12.38 16.07
C ASP A 142 -5.84 -11.79 16.07
N ARG A 143 -4.83 -12.65 15.92
CA ARG A 143 -3.45 -12.19 15.71
C ARG A 143 -3.27 -11.90 14.21
N SER A 144 -2.89 -10.69 13.88
CA SER A 144 -2.69 -10.22 12.50
C SER A 144 -1.65 -11.04 11.71
N GLU A 145 -0.76 -11.75 12.39
CA GLU A 145 0.31 -12.51 11.77
C GLU A 145 -0.11 -13.90 11.28
N GLU A 146 -1.25 -14.45 11.75
CA GLU A 146 -1.68 -15.82 11.41
C GLU A 146 -2.68 -15.90 10.24
N HIS A 147 -3.26 -14.76 9.76
CA HIS A 147 -4.40 -14.76 8.84
C HIS A 147 -4.21 -13.98 7.53
N THR A 148 -3.01 -13.49 7.23
CA THR A 148 -2.72 -12.80 5.94
C THR A 148 -2.97 -13.70 4.72
N SER A 149 -2.91 -15.02 4.87
CA SER A 149 -3.19 -15.97 3.78
C SER A 149 -4.68 -16.17 3.47
N GLU A 150 -5.59 -15.86 4.41
CA GLU A 150 -7.04 -16.00 4.18
C GLU A 150 -7.67 -14.78 3.50
N LEU A 151 -7.06 -13.61 3.64
CA LEU A 151 -7.53 -12.38 2.98
C LEU A 151 -7.27 -12.37 1.47
N GLN A 152 -6.35 -13.20 0.98
CA GLN A 152 -6.05 -13.34 -0.45
C GLN A 152 -7.08 -14.21 -1.19
N SER A 153 -8.02 -14.84 -0.50
CA SER A 153 -9.01 -15.75 -1.08
C SER A 153 -10.42 -15.14 -1.21
N LEU A 154 -10.62 -13.88 -0.90
CA LEU A 154 -11.87 -13.13 -1.07
C LEU A 154 -11.78 -12.17 -2.27
#